data_5ae001963f985b2491f75e8f4a243723
#
_entry.id   5ae001963f985b2491f75e8f4a243723
#
_cell.length_a   1.000
_cell.length_b   1.000
_cell.length_c   1.000
_cell.angle_alpha   90.00
_cell.angle_beta   90.00
_cell.angle_gamma   90.00
#
_symmetry.space_group_name_H-M   'P 1'
#
loop_
_entity.id
_entity.type
_entity.pdbx_description
1 polymer ?
#
loop_
_entity_poly.entity_id
_entity_poly.type
_entity_poly.pdbx_seq_one_letter_code
_entity_poly.pdbx_strand_id
1 'polypeptide(L)'
;MKNKQFLLASRPVGTPTRKNWDFVENDVADLLDNQVLVQVEFISLDPAMRGWMNDGKSYIEPVQIGGVMRAGTVGKVLKSKSSQFSEGDYVYGHCGVQKYAAVGIEGLHKIDPGLAPLERYLGVLGMPGMTAYFGLLDTGLPKAGETVLVSGAAGAVGSVVGQIAKIKGCKVVGIAGGAEKCAYLVNELGFDAAIDYKNENVKKALRIVCPEGVDVYFDNVGGEILDDVLTQIRMKARIVICGAISQYNNTTAVKGPSNYLTLLVNRARMEGIVVFDNVANYSKAAAEMAGWIAEGKLVAKEHVVKGIEHFPETLLMLFNGENMGKLVLKVEAD
;
A
#
# COMPACT_ATOMS: atom_id res chain seq x y z
N MET A 1 25.99 -20.17 1.03
CA MET A 1 25.51 -18.77 1.00
C MET A 1 24.58 -18.62 2.19
N LYS A 2 24.74 -17.57 3.00
CA LYS A 2 23.94 -17.35 4.21
C LYS A 2 22.76 -16.43 3.91
N ASN A 3 21.58 -16.81 4.38
CA ASN A 3 20.35 -16.05 4.21
C ASN A 3 19.90 -15.46 5.56
N LYS A 4 19.91 -14.15 5.67
CA LYS A 4 19.32 -13.41 6.78
C LYS A 4 17.82 -13.23 6.51
N GLN A 5 16.98 -13.59 7.49
CA GLN A 5 15.52 -13.55 7.31
C GLN A 5 14.80 -13.28 8.63
N PHE A 6 13.61 -12.67 8.52
CA PHE A 6 12.70 -12.49 9.63
C PHE A 6 11.60 -13.54 9.60
N LEU A 7 11.51 -14.31 10.67
CA LEU A 7 10.44 -15.27 10.91
C LEU A 7 9.42 -14.68 11.87
N LEU A 8 8.14 -15.00 11.69
CA LEU A 8 7.10 -14.63 12.66
C LEU A 8 7.22 -15.55 13.87
N ALA A 9 7.76 -15.04 14.99
CA ALA A 9 7.96 -15.82 16.22
C ALA A 9 6.67 -15.95 17.05
N SER A 10 5.84 -14.91 17.04
CA SER A 10 4.55 -14.91 17.76
C SER A 10 3.58 -13.91 17.13
N ARG A 11 2.28 -14.17 17.31
CA ARG A 11 1.23 -13.25 16.84
C ARG A 11 1.16 -12.02 17.75
N PRO A 12 1.26 -10.79 17.19
CA PRO A 12 1.22 -9.58 18.00
C PRO A 12 -0.18 -9.32 18.57
N VAL A 13 -0.24 -8.91 19.82
CA VAL A 13 -1.42 -8.32 20.44
C VAL A 13 -1.22 -6.80 20.45
N GLY A 14 -2.06 -6.05 19.76
CA GLY A 14 -1.84 -4.63 19.53
C GLY A 14 -0.71 -4.36 18.53
N THR A 15 0.08 -3.32 18.79
CA THR A 15 1.22 -2.95 17.94
C THR A 15 2.31 -4.01 17.98
N PRO A 16 2.83 -4.49 16.83
CA PRO A 16 3.93 -5.42 16.79
C PRO A 16 5.17 -4.88 17.50
N THR A 17 5.91 -5.75 18.14
CA THR A 17 7.17 -5.44 18.80
C THR A 17 8.28 -6.34 18.27
N ARG A 18 9.54 -5.99 18.53
CA ARG A 18 10.68 -6.82 18.10
C ARG A 18 10.59 -8.28 18.59
N LYS A 19 9.89 -8.55 19.70
CA LYS A 19 9.66 -9.89 20.25
C LYS A 19 8.74 -10.78 19.39
N ASN A 20 8.02 -10.20 18.43
CA ASN A 20 7.19 -10.96 17.52
C ASN A 20 7.97 -11.57 16.36
N TRP A 21 9.29 -11.31 16.30
CA TRP A 21 10.16 -11.69 15.19
C TRP A 21 11.39 -12.41 15.66
N ASP A 22 11.77 -13.46 14.95
CA ASP A 22 13.09 -14.07 15.02
C ASP A 22 13.90 -13.61 13.81
N PHE A 23 15.02 -12.93 14.05
CA PHE A 23 15.98 -12.60 13.01
C PHE A 23 17.06 -13.69 12.99
N VAL A 24 17.06 -14.50 11.95
CA VAL A 24 17.89 -15.69 11.84
C VAL A 24 18.76 -15.65 10.60
N GLU A 25 19.89 -16.38 10.66
CA GLU A 25 20.78 -16.60 9.53
C GLU A 25 20.89 -18.10 9.26
N ASN A 26 20.39 -18.54 8.12
CA ASN A 26 20.38 -19.93 7.69
C ASN A 26 21.13 -20.12 6.37
N ASP A 27 21.49 -21.34 6.04
CA ASP A 27 21.97 -21.64 4.70
C ASP A 27 20.84 -21.53 3.69
N VAL A 28 21.15 -20.99 2.51
CA VAL A 28 20.22 -20.97 1.39
C VAL A 28 19.90 -22.39 0.96
N ALA A 29 18.61 -22.71 0.86
CA ALA A 29 18.17 -24.03 0.43
C ALA A 29 18.55 -24.33 -1.03
N ASP A 30 18.77 -25.59 -1.34
CA ASP A 30 18.94 -26.04 -2.73
C ASP A 30 17.65 -25.84 -3.52
N LEU A 31 17.81 -25.45 -4.79
CA LEU A 31 16.67 -25.27 -5.67
C LEU A 31 16.02 -26.63 -6.04
N LEU A 32 14.73 -26.69 -5.94
CA LEU A 32 13.91 -27.73 -6.55
C LEU A 32 13.61 -27.38 -8.02
N ASP A 33 13.03 -28.31 -8.75
CA ASP A 33 12.58 -28.08 -10.13
C ASP A 33 11.52 -26.96 -10.16
N ASN A 34 11.56 -26.14 -11.20
CA ASN A 34 10.74 -24.92 -11.36
C ASN A 34 10.91 -23.86 -10.25
N GLN A 35 12.05 -23.86 -9.56
CA GLN A 35 12.41 -22.80 -8.62
C GLN A 35 13.53 -21.91 -9.17
N VAL A 36 13.58 -20.70 -8.62
CA VAL A 36 14.67 -19.75 -8.83
C VAL A 36 15.21 -19.27 -7.49
N LEU A 37 16.50 -18.96 -7.45
CA LEU A 37 17.12 -18.26 -6.34
C LEU A 37 17.14 -16.77 -6.65
N VAL A 38 16.38 -16.00 -5.86
CA VAL A 38 16.33 -14.55 -5.97
C VAL A 38 17.18 -13.92 -4.87
N GLN A 39 18.09 -13.03 -5.25
CA GLN A 39 18.69 -12.06 -4.34
C GLN A 39 17.74 -10.88 -4.23
N VAL A 40 17.16 -10.69 -3.05
CA VAL A 40 16.25 -9.59 -2.78
C VAL A 40 17.05 -8.30 -2.64
N GLU A 41 16.63 -7.27 -3.36
CA GLU A 41 17.25 -5.94 -3.30
C GLU A 41 16.39 -4.94 -2.55
N PHE A 42 15.06 -5.02 -2.72
CA PHE A 42 14.10 -4.19 -1.99
C PHE A 42 12.92 -5.01 -1.50
N ILE A 43 12.44 -4.65 -0.32
CA ILE A 43 11.29 -5.26 0.36
C ILE A 43 10.22 -4.18 0.55
N SER A 44 9.00 -4.49 0.16
CA SER A 44 7.81 -3.65 0.37
C SER A 44 7.38 -3.71 1.83
N LEU A 45 7.18 -2.55 2.46
CA LEU A 45 6.50 -2.45 3.75
C LEU A 45 5.07 -1.96 3.49
N ASP A 46 4.10 -2.74 3.94
CA ASP A 46 2.68 -2.50 3.71
C ASP A 46 1.87 -2.65 5.00
N PRO A 47 0.90 -1.76 5.28
CA PRO A 47 0.06 -1.88 6.48
C PRO A 47 -0.68 -3.23 6.58
N ALA A 48 -1.00 -3.84 5.44
CA ALA A 48 -1.63 -5.15 5.34
C ALA A 48 -0.83 -6.27 6.02
N MET A 49 0.51 -6.11 6.12
CA MET A 49 1.38 -7.06 6.82
C MET A 49 0.93 -7.30 8.26
N ARG A 50 0.36 -6.27 8.93
CA ARG A 50 -0.19 -6.43 10.28
C ARG A 50 -1.35 -7.43 10.30
N GLY A 51 -2.22 -7.37 9.32
CA GLY A 51 -3.33 -8.32 9.17
C GLY A 51 -2.85 -9.75 8.87
N TRP A 52 -1.78 -9.89 8.09
CA TRP A 52 -1.22 -11.20 7.72
C TRP A 52 -0.57 -11.95 8.91
N MET A 53 -0.28 -11.25 10.01
CA MET A 53 0.19 -11.84 11.27
C MET A 53 -0.92 -12.37 12.16
N ASN A 54 -2.18 -12.03 11.89
CA ASN A 54 -3.33 -12.51 12.68
C ASN A 54 -3.71 -13.93 12.26
N ASP A 55 -4.24 -14.70 13.22
CA ASP A 55 -4.81 -16.01 12.98
C ASP A 55 -6.34 -15.85 12.83
N GLY A 56 -6.83 -15.79 11.62
CA GLY A 56 -8.24 -15.58 11.36
C GLY A 56 -8.57 -15.56 9.87
N LYS A 57 -9.88 -15.60 9.56
CA LYS A 57 -10.37 -15.53 8.19
C LYS A 57 -9.96 -14.19 7.56
N SER A 58 -9.27 -14.26 6.43
CA SER A 58 -8.84 -13.11 5.65
C SER A 58 -8.91 -13.46 4.15
N TYR A 59 -8.64 -12.48 3.29
CA TYR A 59 -8.50 -12.66 1.84
C TYR A 59 -7.20 -13.39 1.44
N ILE A 60 -6.30 -13.62 2.40
CA ILE A 60 -5.04 -14.33 2.20
C ILE A 60 -4.74 -15.18 3.44
N GLU A 61 -4.10 -16.33 3.26
CA GLU A 61 -3.69 -17.20 4.36
C GLU A 61 -2.73 -16.47 5.33
N PRO A 62 -2.89 -16.63 6.64
CA PRO A 62 -1.99 -16.06 7.64
C PRO A 62 -0.55 -16.54 7.45
N VAL A 63 0.41 -15.69 7.82
CA VAL A 63 1.79 -16.13 7.99
C VAL A 63 1.85 -17.11 9.16
N GLN A 64 2.45 -18.27 8.94
CA GLN A 64 2.59 -19.30 9.98
C GLN A 64 3.67 -18.90 10.98
N ILE A 65 3.49 -19.29 12.25
CA ILE A 65 4.55 -19.15 13.27
C ILE A 65 5.79 -19.95 12.82
N GLY A 66 6.96 -19.33 12.88
CA GLY A 66 8.21 -19.86 12.35
C GLY A 66 8.40 -19.68 10.83
N GLY A 67 7.38 -19.19 10.12
CA GLY A 67 7.47 -18.89 8.70
C GLY A 67 8.11 -17.53 8.42
N VAL A 68 8.74 -17.39 7.25
CA VAL A 68 9.29 -16.11 6.78
C VAL A 68 8.15 -15.10 6.64
N MET A 69 8.34 -13.90 7.19
CA MET A 69 7.34 -12.85 7.09
C MET A 69 7.10 -12.49 5.62
N ARG A 70 5.84 -12.59 5.20
CA ARG A 70 5.43 -12.27 3.82
C ARG A 70 5.65 -10.80 3.50
N ALA A 71 6.26 -10.55 2.33
CA ALA A 71 6.43 -9.22 1.77
C ALA A 71 6.54 -9.28 0.26
N GLY A 72 6.05 -8.26 -0.42
CA GLY A 72 6.40 -8.00 -1.82
C GLY A 72 7.87 -7.62 -1.93
N THR A 73 8.53 -8.08 -2.98
CA THR A 73 9.97 -7.85 -3.18
C THR A 73 10.31 -7.59 -4.63
N VAL A 74 11.40 -6.89 -4.85
CA VAL A 74 12.11 -6.89 -6.13
C VAL A 74 13.54 -7.37 -5.90
N GLY A 75 14.07 -8.09 -6.87
CA GLY A 75 15.43 -8.66 -6.77
C GLY A 75 15.90 -9.27 -8.07
N LYS A 76 17.09 -9.83 -8.01
CA LYS A 76 17.77 -10.42 -9.16
C LYS A 76 17.85 -11.93 -9.04
N VAL A 77 17.55 -12.64 -10.11
CA VAL A 77 17.70 -14.10 -10.20
C VAL A 77 19.19 -14.45 -10.25
N LEU A 78 19.67 -15.19 -9.25
CA LEU A 78 21.06 -15.68 -9.18
C LEU A 78 21.23 -17.05 -9.80
N LYS A 79 20.20 -17.92 -9.67
CA LYS A 79 20.17 -19.28 -10.23
C LYS A 79 18.74 -19.62 -10.64
N SER A 80 18.59 -20.43 -11.67
CA SER A 80 17.29 -20.88 -12.15
C SER A 80 17.29 -22.38 -12.46
N LYS A 81 16.23 -23.06 -12.04
CA LYS A 81 15.81 -24.37 -12.51
C LYS A 81 14.46 -24.29 -13.24
N SER A 82 14.14 -23.15 -13.80
CA SER A 82 12.93 -22.90 -14.59
C SER A 82 13.29 -22.52 -16.01
N SER A 83 12.48 -22.93 -16.98
CA SER A 83 12.60 -22.46 -18.36
C SER A 83 12.09 -21.04 -18.61
N GLN A 84 11.35 -20.46 -17.63
CA GLN A 84 10.76 -19.13 -17.78
C GLN A 84 11.66 -18.01 -17.29
N PHE A 85 12.63 -18.29 -16.41
CA PHE A 85 13.55 -17.32 -15.82
C PHE A 85 14.98 -17.73 -16.04
N SER A 86 15.85 -16.73 -16.28
CA SER A 86 17.28 -16.90 -16.47
C SER A 86 18.07 -16.18 -15.38
N GLU A 87 19.31 -16.61 -15.13
CA GLU A 87 20.24 -15.87 -14.29
C GLU A 87 20.42 -14.45 -14.82
N GLY A 88 20.37 -13.47 -13.94
CA GLY A 88 20.44 -12.06 -14.28
C GLY A 88 19.09 -11.37 -14.49
N ASP A 89 17.98 -12.10 -14.66
CA ASP A 89 16.65 -11.50 -14.75
C ASP A 89 16.31 -10.74 -13.46
N TYR A 90 15.72 -9.57 -13.60
CA TYR A 90 15.10 -8.88 -12.47
C TYR A 90 13.64 -9.29 -12.34
N VAL A 91 13.19 -9.49 -11.10
CA VAL A 91 11.85 -10.00 -10.81
C VAL A 91 11.17 -9.22 -9.70
N TYR A 92 9.86 -9.07 -9.83
CA TYR A 92 8.93 -8.67 -8.78
C TYR A 92 8.15 -9.90 -8.32
N GLY A 93 7.95 -10.07 -7.01
CA GLY A 93 7.16 -11.16 -6.44
C GLY A 93 7.08 -11.11 -4.92
N HIS A 94 6.60 -12.18 -4.30
CA HIS A 94 6.42 -12.28 -2.85
C HIS A 94 7.50 -13.19 -2.22
N CYS A 95 8.75 -12.73 -2.24
CA CYS A 95 9.86 -13.51 -1.67
C CYS A 95 9.99 -13.42 -0.14
N GLY A 96 9.24 -12.53 0.52
CA GLY A 96 9.28 -12.37 1.98
C GLY A 96 10.42 -11.49 2.48
N VAL A 97 10.47 -11.30 3.79
CA VAL A 97 11.48 -10.47 4.46
C VAL A 97 12.74 -11.29 4.67
N GLN A 98 13.54 -11.41 3.62
CA GLN A 98 14.78 -12.18 3.60
C GLN A 98 15.73 -11.68 2.51
N LYS A 99 17.02 -12.04 2.63
CA LYS A 99 18.06 -11.62 1.70
C LYS A 99 18.11 -12.47 0.43
N TYR A 100 17.91 -13.77 0.57
CA TYR A 100 17.90 -14.73 -0.54
C TYR A 100 16.65 -15.60 -0.43
N ALA A 101 15.97 -15.84 -1.55
CA ALA A 101 14.76 -16.64 -1.59
C ALA A 101 14.85 -17.72 -2.67
N ALA A 102 14.82 -18.99 -2.26
CA ALA A 102 14.56 -20.11 -3.14
C ALA A 102 13.02 -20.28 -3.26
N VAL A 103 12.45 -19.84 -4.38
CA VAL A 103 10.99 -19.75 -4.54
C VAL A 103 10.52 -20.37 -5.86
N GLY A 104 9.27 -20.86 -5.87
CA GLY A 104 8.57 -21.24 -7.10
C GLY A 104 8.36 -20.02 -8.00
N ILE A 105 8.07 -20.31 -9.26
CA ILE A 105 7.88 -19.26 -10.28
C ILE A 105 6.48 -18.63 -10.26
N GLU A 106 5.54 -19.22 -9.54
CA GLU A 106 4.17 -18.73 -9.42
C GLU A 106 4.16 -17.36 -8.74
N GLY A 107 3.58 -16.37 -9.42
CA GLY A 107 3.51 -14.99 -8.92
C GLY A 107 4.83 -14.21 -9.00
N LEU A 108 5.86 -14.75 -9.67
CA LEU A 108 7.02 -13.97 -10.09
C LEU A 108 6.78 -13.36 -11.47
N HIS A 109 7.14 -12.10 -11.61
CA HIS A 109 7.03 -11.33 -12.84
C HIS A 109 8.38 -10.73 -13.20
N LYS A 110 8.81 -10.90 -14.46
CA LYS A 110 10.00 -10.18 -14.95
C LYS A 110 9.74 -8.69 -14.99
N ILE A 111 10.70 -7.92 -14.57
CA ILE A 111 10.70 -6.45 -14.63
C ILE A 111 11.95 -5.96 -15.35
N ASP A 112 11.84 -4.79 -15.96
CA ASP A 112 12.96 -4.16 -16.66
C ASP A 112 13.51 -2.99 -15.82
N PRO A 113 14.70 -3.11 -15.24
CA PRO A 113 15.34 -2.04 -14.47
C PRO A 113 15.72 -0.82 -15.32
N GLY A 114 15.71 -0.95 -16.65
CA GLY A 114 15.92 0.16 -17.59
C GLY A 114 14.71 1.06 -17.76
N LEU A 115 13.51 0.56 -17.46
CA LEU A 115 12.26 1.34 -17.60
C LEU A 115 11.95 2.17 -16.35
N ALA A 116 12.28 1.68 -15.17
CA ALA A 116 12.05 2.40 -13.91
C ALA A 116 12.99 1.92 -12.81
N PRO A 117 13.31 2.76 -11.80
CA PRO A 117 13.97 2.34 -10.58
C PRO A 117 13.24 1.15 -9.93
N LEU A 118 14.00 0.19 -9.38
CA LEU A 118 13.44 -1.08 -8.87
C LEU A 118 12.38 -0.88 -7.79
N GLU A 119 12.57 0.07 -6.89
CA GLU A 119 11.63 0.40 -5.81
C GLU A 119 10.26 0.85 -6.31
N ARG A 120 10.14 1.40 -7.53
CA ARG A 120 8.85 1.80 -8.13
C ARG A 120 7.96 0.62 -8.45
N TYR A 121 8.55 -0.55 -8.71
CA TYR A 121 7.79 -1.79 -8.90
C TYR A 121 7.15 -2.31 -7.60
N LEU A 122 7.56 -1.79 -6.43
CA LEU A 122 6.91 -2.02 -5.14
C LEU A 122 5.89 -0.93 -4.76
N GLY A 123 5.87 0.16 -5.52
CA GLY A 123 5.01 1.33 -5.31
C GLY A 123 4.00 1.52 -6.44
N VAL A 124 4.20 2.60 -7.20
CA VAL A 124 3.27 3.05 -8.25
C VAL A 124 3.06 2.03 -9.38
N LEU A 125 4.07 1.24 -9.73
CA LEU A 125 3.99 0.18 -10.76
C LEU A 125 3.68 -1.20 -10.16
N GLY A 126 3.50 -1.32 -8.86
CA GLY A 126 3.20 -2.55 -8.14
C GLY A 126 1.83 -2.53 -7.47
N MET A 127 1.70 -3.35 -6.41
CA MET A 127 0.45 -3.54 -5.69
C MET A 127 -0.22 -2.22 -5.23
N PRO A 128 0.49 -1.22 -4.66
CA PRO A 128 -0.16 0.04 -4.26
C PRO A 128 -0.73 0.83 -5.43
N GLY A 129 -0.01 0.88 -6.56
CA GLY A 129 -0.51 1.54 -7.77
C GLY A 129 -1.73 0.85 -8.35
N MET A 130 -1.72 -0.49 -8.43
CA MET A 130 -2.87 -1.27 -8.87
C MET A 130 -4.07 -1.07 -7.93
N THR A 131 -3.84 -1.03 -6.61
CA THR A 131 -4.88 -0.75 -5.61
C THR A 131 -5.50 0.63 -5.83
N ALA A 132 -4.69 1.64 -6.09
CA ALA A 132 -5.17 2.99 -6.38
C ALA A 132 -5.97 3.04 -7.68
N TYR A 133 -5.46 2.42 -8.73
CA TYR A 133 -6.07 2.42 -10.07
C TYR A 133 -7.45 1.75 -10.04
N PHE A 134 -7.52 0.48 -9.64
CA PHE A 134 -8.79 -0.27 -9.65
C PHE A 134 -9.76 0.22 -8.58
N GLY A 135 -9.27 0.52 -7.38
CA GLY A 135 -10.11 1.03 -6.30
C GLY A 135 -10.77 2.36 -6.66
N LEU A 136 -10.04 3.26 -7.30
CA LEU A 136 -10.62 4.54 -7.72
C LEU A 136 -11.49 4.40 -8.97
N LEU A 137 -10.98 3.73 -10.02
CA LEU A 137 -11.64 3.76 -11.34
C LEU A 137 -12.79 2.76 -11.45
N ASP A 138 -12.71 1.58 -10.81
CA ASP A 138 -13.73 0.55 -10.91
C ASP A 138 -14.76 0.61 -9.77
N THR A 139 -14.32 0.98 -8.55
CA THR A 139 -15.21 1.09 -7.38
C THR A 139 -15.63 2.53 -7.13
N GLY A 140 -14.69 3.47 -7.12
CA GLY A 140 -14.94 4.89 -6.90
C GLY A 140 -15.72 5.55 -8.05
N LEU A 141 -15.44 5.15 -9.29
CA LEU A 141 -16.07 5.65 -10.51
C LEU A 141 -16.14 7.19 -10.55
N PRO A 142 -15.02 7.91 -10.41
CA PRO A 142 -15.02 9.36 -10.34
C PRO A 142 -15.39 9.97 -11.69
N LYS A 143 -16.10 11.10 -11.65
CA LYS A 143 -16.47 11.86 -12.84
C LYS A 143 -15.81 13.23 -12.79
N ALA A 144 -15.46 13.79 -13.94
CA ALA A 144 -14.90 15.13 -14.01
C ALA A 144 -15.80 16.15 -13.30
N GLY A 145 -15.20 17.03 -12.51
CA GLY A 145 -15.87 18.01 -11.65
C GLY A 145 -16.35 17.50 -10.29
N GLU A 146 -16.32 16.18 -10.02
CA GLU A 146 -16.62 15.64 -8.70
C GLU A 146 -15.50 15.91 -7.70
N THR A 147 -15.83 15.93 -6.41
CA THR A 147 -14.89 16.03 -5.31
C THR A 147 -14.46 14.65 -4.85
N VAL A 148 -13.17 14.33 -4.99
CA VAL A 148 -12.54 13.12 -4.47
C VAL A 148 -11.76 13.46 -3.21
N LEU A 149 -12.11 12.80 -2.10
CA LEU A 149 -11.40 12.90 -0.82
C LEU A 149 -10.59 11.62 -0.61
N VAL A 150 -9.35 11.75 -0.13
CA VAL A 150 -8.46 10.61 0.10
C VAL A 150 -7.91 10.68 1.52
N SER A 151 -8.09 9.65 2.33
CA SER A 151 -7.39 9.52 3.62
C SER A 151 -6.07 8.77 3.46
N GLY A 152 -5.10 9.04 4.36
CA GLY A 152 -3.73 8.53 4.17
C GLY A 152 -3.12 9.00 2.84
N ALA A 153 -3.47 10.22 2.44
CA ALA A 153 -3.22 10.75 1.10
C ALA A 153 -1.73 10.84 0.72
N ALA A 154 -0.83 11.02 1.69
CA ALA A 154 0.62 11.07 1.46
C ALA A 154 1.29 9.68 1.47
N GLY A 155 0.52 8.60 1.58
CA GLY A 155 1.00 7.22 1.54
C GLY A 155 1.09 6.65 0.12
N ALA A 156 1.55 5.39 0.01
CA ALA A 156 1.79 4.73 -1.27
C ALA A 156 0.56 4.63 -2.17
N VAL A 157 -0.61 4.30 -1.62
CA VAL A 157 -1.88 4.22 -2.36
C VAL A 157 -2.49 5.61 -2.51
N GLY A 158 -2.63 6.35 -1.41
CA GLY A 158 -3.36 7.62 -1.40
C GLY A 158 -2.78 8.69 -2.32
N SER A 159 -1.45 8.78 -2.43
CA SER A 159 -0.79 9.71 -3.34
C SER A 159 -1.07 9.43 -4.81
N VAL A 160 -1.18 8.16 -5.17
CA VAL A 160 -1.52 7.73 -6.53
C VAL A 160 -3.01 7.96 -6.82
N VAL A 161 -3.89 7.61 -5.87
CA VAL A 161 -5.35 7.86 -5.98
C VAL A 161 -5.64 9.32 -6.33
N GLY A 162 -5.07 10.25 -5.56
CA GLY A 162 -5.34 11.66 -5.78
C GLY A 162 -4.86 12.16 -7.13
N GLN A 163 -3.67 11.74 -7.57
CA GLN A 163 -3.14 12.12 -8.87
C GLN A 163 -3.98 11.52 -10.02
N ILE A 164 -4.41 10.26 -9.92
CA ILE A 164 -5.34 9.68 -10.91
C ILE A 164 -6.66 10.48 -10.93
N ALA A 165 -7.20 10.87 -9.77
CA ALA A 165 -8.39 11.70 -9.71
C ALA A 165 -8.18 13.07 -10.37
N LYS A 166 -7.01 13.70 -10.21
CA LYS A 166 -6.64 14.93 -10.96
C LYS A 166 -6.61 14.69 -12.46
N ILE A 167 -6.00 13.59 -12.93
CA ILE A 167 -5.96 13.22 -14.36
C ILE A 167 -7.38 13.04 -14.90
N LYS A 168 -8.32 12.52 -14.09
CA LYS A 168 -9.74 12.37 -14.48
C LYS A 168 -10.56 13.66 -14.31
N GLY A 169 -9.94 14.80 -13.99
CA GLY A 169 -10.59 16.12 -13.93
C GLY A 169 -11.38 16.38 -12.65
N CYS A 170 -11.07 15.70 -11.54
CA CYS A 170 -11.73 15.90 -10.25
C CYS A 170 -11.10 17.02 -9.43
N LYS A 171 -11.87 17.59 -8.51
CA LYS A 171 -11.35 18.32 -7.35
C LYS A 171 -10.86 17.29 -6.34
N VAL A 172 -9.62 17.44 -5.86
CA VAL A 172 -8.98 16.44 -4.98
C VAL A 172 -8.57 17.07 -3.65
N VAL A 173 -9.03 16.47 -2.56
CA VAL A 173 -8.67 16.85 -1.20
C VAL A 173 -8.00 15.67 -0.51
N GLY A 174 -6.86 15.90 0.15
CA GLY A 174 -6.13 14.88 0.89
C GLY A 174 -6.23 15.06 2.40
N ILE A 175 -6.31 13.97 3.15
CA ILE A 175 -6.14 13.97 4.60
C ILE A 175 -4.80 13.31 4.91
N ALA A 176 -3.89 14.05 5.55
CA ALA A 176 -2.56 13.60 5.92
C ALA A 176 -2.15 14.12 7.29
N GLY A 177 -1.08 13.61 7.88
CA GLY A 177 -0.63 14.02 9.21
C GLY A 177 0.61 14.89 9.17
N GLY A 178 0.47 16.16 9.54
CA GLY A 178 1.54 17.14 9.62
C GLY A 178 1.63 18.06 8.40
N ALA A 179 2.09 19.28 8.65
CA ALA A 179 2.15 20.36 7.65
C ALA A 179 3.01 20.00 6.43
N GLU A 180 4.12 19.26 6.62
CA GLU A 180 5.00 18.83 5.54
C GLU A 180 4.28 17.93 4.54
N LYS A 181 3.51 16.93 5.03
CA LYS A 181 2.73 16.04 4.15
C LYS A 181 1.62 16.79 3.43
N CYS A 182 0.95 17.71 4.11
CA CYS A 182 -0.08 18.53 3.48
C CYS A 182 0.51 19.45 2.40
N ALA A 183 1.67 20.05 2.65
CA ALA A 183 2.39 20.84 1.65
C ALA A 183 2.82 19.97 0.44
N TYR A 184 3.32 18.77 0.68
CA TYR A 184 3.65 17.80 -0.38
C TYR A 184 2.45 17.50 -1.28
N LEU A 185 1.28 17.22 -0.70
CA LEU A 185 0.06 16.95 -1.46
C LEU A 185 -0.32 18.10 -2.39
N VAL A 186 -0.29 19.34 -1.87
CA VAL A 186 -0.73 20.51 -2.63
C VAL A 186 0.34 20.95 -3.63
N ASN A 187 1.60 21.08 -3.20
CA ASN A 187 2.64 21.72 -3.99
C ASN A 187 3.31 20.77 -4.99
N GLU A 188 3.42 19.47 -4.65
CA GLU A 188 4.10 18.49 -5.51
C GLU A 188 3.13 17.58 -6.25
N LEU A 189 2.00 17.16 -5.63
CA LEU A 189 1.04 16.24 -6.24
C LEU A 189 -0.19 16.94 -6.87
N GLY A 190 -0.31 18.25 -6.73
CA GLY A 190 -1.36 19.04 -7.36
C GLY A 190 -2.76 18.84 -6.78
N PHE A 191 -2.88 18.41 -5.51
CA PHE A 191 -4.16 18.39 -4.80
C PHE A 191 -4.68 19.80 -4.61
N ASP A 192 -6.00 19.98 -4.65
CA ASP A 192 -6.62 21.29 -4.50
C ASP A 192 -6.61 21.79 -3.05
N ALA A 193 -6.60 20.88 -2.08
CA ALA A 193 -6.46 21.18 -0.66
C ALA A 193 -5.96 19.95 0.12
N ALA A 194 -5.47 20.20 1.34
CA ALA A 194 -5.11 19.15 2.28
C ALA A 194 -5.60 19.50 3.70
N ILE A 195 -5.93 18.47 4.49
CA ILE A 195 -6.34 18.56 5.89
C ILE A 195 -5.29 17.88 6.74
N ASP A 196 -4.75 18.59 7.73
CA ASP A 196 -3.81 18.03 8.71
C ASP A 196 -4.56 17.47 9.92
N TYR A 197 -4.86 16.17 9.87
CA TYR A 197 -5.62 15.51 10.94
C TYR A 197 -4.93 15.53 12.32
N LYS A 198 -3.62 15.83 12.38
CA LYS A 198 -2.88 15.94 13.66
C LYS A 198 -3.12 17.27 14.37
N ASN A 199 -3.36 18.33 13.60
CA ASN A 199 -3.46 19.69 14.12
C ASN A 199 -4.83 20.35 13.87
N GLU A 200 -5.70 19.72 13.06
CA GLU A 200 -7.00 20.24 12.69
C GLU A 200 -8.13 19.29 13.09
N ASN A 201 -9.30 19.83 13.37
CA ASN A 201 -10.50 19.01 13.48
C ASN A 201 -11.01 18.66 12.08
N VAL A 202 -10.90 17.39 11.69
CA VAL A 202 -11.23 16.91 10.34
C VAL A 202 -12.62 17.31 9.91
N LYS A 203 -13.62 17.12 10.76
CA LYS A 203 -15.04 17.45 10.47
C LYS A 203 -15.25 18.93 10.17
N LYS A 204 -14.57 19.82 10.90
CA LYS A 204 -14.65 21.29 10.65
C LYS A 204 -13.91 21.66 9.38
N ALA A 205 -12.71 21.12 9.17
CA ALA A 205 -11.91 21.39 7.99
C ALA A 205 -12.62 20.92 6.69
N LEU A 206 -13.26 19.74 6.73
CA LEU A 206 -14.05 19.22 5.60
C LEU A 206 -15.14 20.20 5.15
N ARG A 207 -15.86 20.85 6.08
CA ARG A 207 -16.90 21.84 5.73
C ARG A 207 -16.34 23.06 5.00
N ILE A 208 -15.07 23.40 5.24
CA ILE A 208 -14.40 24.54 4.62
C ILE A 208 -13.89 24.15 3.24
N VAL A 209 -13.17 23.02 3.12
CA VAL A 209 -12.51 22.64 1.86
C VAL A 209 -13.41 21.88 0.90
N CYS A 210 -14.47 21.21 1.43
CA CYS A 210 -15.49 20.50 0.66
C CYS A 210 -16.89 21.05 0.97
N PRO A 211 -17.19 22.35 0.76
CA PRO A 211 -18.47 22.95 1.13
C PRO A 211 -19.67 22.30 0.44
N GLU A 212 -19.49 21.82 -0.79
CA GLU A 212 -20.49 21.09 -1.55
C GLU A 212 -20.64 19.62 -1.12
N GLY A 213 -19.71 19.11 -0.29
CA GLY A 213 -19.62 17.71 0.12
C GLY A 213 -18.69 16.87 -0.76
N VAL A 214 -18.60 15.58 -0.43
CA VAL A 214 -17.68 14.60 -1.03
C VAL A 214 -18.44 13.63 -1.91
N ASP A 215 -18.04 13.49 -3.18
CA ASP A 215 -18.64 12.55 -4.14
C ASP A 215 -17.99 11.16 -4.08
N VAL A 216 -16.65 11.13 -3.95
CA VAL A 216 -15.90 9.87 -3.77
C VAL A 216 -14.97 10.02 -2.57
N TYR A 217 -15.07 9.08 -1.64
CA TYR A 217 -14.11 8.96 -0.55
C TYR A 217 -13.31 7.68 -0.68
N PHE A 218 -12.00 7.81 -0.84
CA PHE A 218 -11.07 6.69 -0.85
C PHE A 218 -10.46 6.53 0.54
N ASP A 219 -10.89 5.50 1.26
CA ASP A 219 -10.54 5.30 2.66
C ASP A 219 -9.42 4.28 2.85
N ASN A 220 -8.28 4.77 3.35
CA ASN A 220 -7.15 3.97 3.79
C ASN A 220 -7.05 3.87 5.32
N VAL A 221 -7.84 4.65 6.06
CA VAL A 221 -7.62 4.89 7.50
C VAL A 221 -8.72 4.34 8.39
N GLY A 222 -9.98 4.50 7.99
CA GLY A 222 -11.13 4.09 8.81
C GLY A 222 -11.32 4.94 10.07
N GLY A 223 -11.96 4.36 11.08
CA GLY A 223 -12.13 4.95 12.41
C GLY A 223 -12.85 6.30 12.42
N GLU A 224 -12.36 7.23 13.24
CA GLU A 224 -12.98 8.55 13.42
C GLU A 224 -12.97 9.38 12.13
N ILE A 225 -11.93 9.25 11.29
CA ILE A 225 -11.87 9.97 10.01
C ILE A 225 -12.99 9.51 9.09
N LEU A 226 -13.24 8.20 8.96
CA LEU A 226 -14.38 7.68 8.20
C LEU A 226 -15.70 8.24 8.75
N ASP A 227 -15.85 8.24 10.06
CA ASP A 227 -17.08 8.70 10.71
C ASP A 227 -17.33 10.20 10.46
N ASP A 228 -16.29 11.02 10.53
CA ASP A 228 -16.35 12.45 10.20
C ASP A 228 -16.72 12.68 8.73
N VAL A 229 -16.08 11.96 7.81
CA VAL A 229 -16.34 12.06 6.36
C VAL A 229 -17.77 11.71 6.01
N LEU A 230 -18.34 10.66 6.63
CA LEU A 230 -19.73 10.26 6.41
C LEU A 230 -20.73 11.40 6.69
N THR A 231 -20.39 12.37 7.54
CA THR A 231 -21.25 13.55 7.79
C THR A 231 -21.26 14.58 6.67
N GLN A 232 -20.37 14.46 5.65
CA GLN A 232 -20.16 15.45 4.59
C GLN A 232 -20.24 14.82 3.19
N ILE A 233 -20.81 13.63 3.04
CA ILE A 233 -20.97 12.96 1.75
C ILE A 233 -22.14 13.51 0.96
N ARG A 234 -21.99 13.56 -0.37
CA ARG A 234 -23.05 13.98 -1.30
C ARG A 234 -24.03 12.84 -1.61
N MET A 235 -25.10 13.23 -2.29
CA MET A 235 -26.06 12.28 -2.85
C MET A 235 -25.37 11.30 -3.80
N LYS A 236 -25.59 9.98 -3.61
CA LYS A 236 -24.97 8.91 -4.40
C LYS A 236 -23.45 8.82 -4.26
N ALA A 237 -22.89 9.34 -3.18
CA ALA A 237 -21.46 9.22 -2.90
C ALA A 237 -21.01 7.75 -2.90
N ARG A 238 -19.73 7.55 -3.22
CA ARG A 238 -19.05 6.24 -3.27
C ARG A 238 -17.91 6.25 -2.26
N ILE A 239 -17.99 5.37 -1.27
CA ILE A 239 -16.97 5.20 -0.26
C ILE A 239 -16.23 3.90 -0.57
N VAL A 240 -14.97 4.02 -0.96
CA VAL A 240 -14.08 2.90 -1.29
C VAL A 240 -13.28 2.54 -0.05
N ILE A 241 -13.54 1.38 0.53
CA ILE A 241 -12.80 0.88 1.69
C ILE A 241 -11.59 0.08 1.21
N CYS A 242 -10.44 0.72 1.18
CA CYS A 242 -9.15 0.12 0.84
C CYS A 242 -8.46 -0.48 2.06
N GLY A 243 -8.58 0.19 3.21
CA GLY A 243 -7.97 -0.25 4.44
C GLY A 243 -8.47 0.55 5.64
N ALA A 244 -8.06 0.12 6.83
CA ALA A 244 -8.41 0.76 8.09
C ALA A 244 -7.18 0.80 9.02
N ILE A 245 -6.09 1.45 8.58
CA ILE A 245 -4.80 1.40 9.28
C ILE A 245 -4.90 1.86 10.74
N SER A 246 -5.82 2.78 11.04
CA SER A 246 -6.08 3.23 12.42
C SER A 246 -6.63 2.13 13.33
N GLN A 247 -7.14 1.04 12.76
CA GLN A 247 -7.79 -0.04 13.50
C GLN A 247 -6.93 -1.33 13.58
N TYR A 248 -5.86 -1.44 12.80
CA TYR A 248 -5.11 -2.69 12.67
C TYR A 248 -4.44 -3.16 13.96
N ASN A 249 -4.08 -2.21 14.84
CA ASN A 249 -3.45 -2.49 16.13
C ASN A 249 -4.43 -2.49 17.31
N ASN A 250 -5.74 -2.46 17.06
CA ASN A 250 -6.73 -2.49 18.14
C ASN A 250 -6.70 -3.83 18.87
N THR A 251 -6.81 -3.77 20.20
CA THR A 251 -6.91 -4.94 21.08
C THR A 251 -8.37 -5.27 21.44
N THR A 252 -9.29 -4.42 21.04
CA THR A 252 -10.74 -4.60 21.20
C THR A 252 -11.41 -4.69 19.85
N ALA A 253 -12.64 -5.17 19.81
CA ALA A 253 -13.42 -5.22 18.57
C ALA A 253 -13.52 -3.85 17.90
N VAL A 254 -13.31 -3.83 16.59
CA VAL A 254 -13.45 -2.62 15.77
C VAL A 254 -14.91 -2.17 15.83
N LYS A 255 -15.13 -0.90 16.21
CA LYS A 255 -16.45 -0.28 16.18
C LYS A 255 -16.72 0.21 14.75
N GLY A 256 -17.91 -0.08 14.26
CA GLY A 256 -18.39 0.51 13.00
C GLY A 256 -18.63 2.02 13.12
N PRO A 257 -18.78 2.71 11.98
CA PRO A 257 -19.02 4.15 11.99
C PRO A 257 -20.40 4.47 12.60
N SER A 258 -20.44 5.49 13.46
CA SER A 258 -21.67 5.95 14.11
C SER A 258 -22.62 6.63 13.12
N ASN A 259 -22.04 7.27 12.09
CA ASN A 259 -22.78 8.04 11.08
C ASN A 259 -23.22 7.21 9.86
N TYR A 260 -23.26 5.87 9.93
CA TYR A 260 -23.58 5.02 8.77
C TYR A 260 -25.00 5.28 8.18
N LEU A 261 -25.94 5.83 8.96
CA LEU A 261 -27.28 6.17 8.46
C LEU A 261 -27.25 7.28 7.39
N THR A 262 -26.16 8.03 7.28
CA THR A 262 -25.99 9.00 6.19
C THR A 262 -25.92 8.32 4.82
N LEU A 263 -25.52 7.05 4.77
CA LEU A 263 -25.57 6.24 3.54
C LEU A 263 -27.02 6.09 3.04
N LEU A 264 -27.97 5.83 3.97
CA LEU A 264 -29.39 5.77 3.63
C LEU A 264 -29.90 7.13 3.14
N VAL A 265 -29.63 8.21 3.90
CA VAL A 265 -30.09 9.58 3.58
C VAL A 265 -29.60 10.01 2.21
N ASN A 266 -28.33 9.77 1.91
CA ASN A 266 -27.70 10.14 0.64
C ASN A 266 -27.80 9.05 -0.44
N ARG A 267 -28.43 7.90 -0.18
CA ARG A 267 -28.45 6.74 -1.11
C ARG A 267 -27.04 6.41 -1.63
N ALA A 268 -26.06 6.60 -0.76
CA ALA A 268 -24.63 6.34 -1.02
C ALA A 268 -24.31 4.86 -0.89
N ARG A 269 -23.17 4.44 -1.37
CA ARG A 269 -22.63 3.08 -1.18
C ARG A 269 -21.26 3.11 -0.50
N MET A 270 -20.97 2.07 0.26
CA MET A 270 -19.68 1.79 0.86
C MET A 270 -19.27 0.38 0.43
N GLU A 271 -18.09 0.24 -0.17
CA GLU A 271 -17.67 -0.99 -0.84
C GLU A 271 -16.19 -1.27 -0.56
N GLY A 272 -15.88 -2.51 -0.15
CA GLY A 272 -14.50 -2.96 0.06
C GLY A 272 -13.85 -3.37 -1.26
N ILE A 273 -12.52 -3.19 -1.33
CA ILE A 273 -11.71 -3.63 -2.48
C ILE A 273 -10.58 -4.54 -2.02
N VAL A 274 -10.31 -5.56 -2.83
CA VAL A 274 -9.10 -6.37 -2.75
C VAL A 274 -8.42 -6.36 -4.12
N VAL A 275 -7.21 -5.84 -4.17
CA VAL A 275 -6.48 -5.62 -5.43
C VAL A 275 -6.29 -6.91 -6.24
N PHE A 276 -6.17 -8.05 -5.57
CA PHE A 276 -5.96 -9.37 -6.22
C PHE A 276 -7.13 -9.82 -7.09
N ASP A 277 -8.33 -9.26 -6.93
CA ASP A 277 -9.49 -9.56 -7.78
C ASP A 277 -9.28 -9.07 -9.23
N ASN A 278 -8.32 -8.17 -9.45
CA ASN A 278 -8.05 -7.52 -10.73
C ASN A 278 -6.74 -7.96 -11.41
N VAL A 279 -6.08 -9.03 -10.96
CA VAL A 279 -4.76 -9.47 -11.45
C VAL A 279 -4.72 -9.63 -12.98
N ALA A 280 -5.79 -10.12 -13.59
CA ALA A 280 -5.89 -10.29 -15.04
C ALA A 280 -5.75 -8.97 -15.84
N ASN A 281 -6.00 -7.83 -15.20
CA ASN A 281 -5.98 -6.51 -15.83
C ASN A 281 -4.74 -5.67 -15.46
N TYR A 282 -3.82 -6.21 -14.67
CA TYR A 282 -2.66 -5.46 -14.17
C TYR A 282 -1.78 -4.91 -15.29
N SER A 283 -1.54 -5.68 -16.35
CA SER A 283 -0.70 -5.24 -17.47
C SER A 283 -1.25 -3.99 -18.15
N LYS A 284 -2.58 -3.92 -18.31
CA LYS A 284 -3.26 -2.75 -18.89
C LYS A 284 -3.13 -1.53 -17.98
N ALA A 285 -3.40 -1.69 -16.68
CA ALA A 285 -3.28 -0.62 -15.70
C ALA A 285 -1.84 -0.11 -15.59
N ALA A 286 -0.86 -1.04 -15.56
CA ALA A 286 0.57 -0.68 -15.52
C ALA A 286 1.00 0.13 -16.74
N ALA A 287 0.55 -0.26 -17.94
CA ALA A 287 0.86 0.46 -19.17
C ALA A 287 0.27 1.89 -19.16
N GLU A 288 -0.99 2.06 -18.72
CA GLU A 288 -1.62 3.38 -18.61
C GLU A 288 -0.89 4.26 -17.58
N MET A 289 -0.58 3.71 -16.40
CA MET A 289 0.16 4.45 -15.36
C MET A 289 1.58 4.79 -15.79
N ALA A 290 2.28 3.89 -16.50
CA ALA A 290 3.59 4.19 -17.05
C ALA A 290 3.53 5.34 -18.07
N GLY A 291 2.46 5.41 -18.89
CA GLY A 291 2.20 6.54 -19.77
C GLY A 291 2.05 7.85 -18.99
N TRP A 292 1.26 7.87 -17.92
CA TRP A 292 1.11 9.07 -17.07
C TRP A 292 2.40 9.48 -16.37
N ILE A 293 3.24 8.52 -15.98
CA ILE A 293 4.57 8.80 -15.42
C ILE A 293 5.46 9.44 -16.48
N ALA A 294 5.50 8.90 -17.69
CA ALA A 294 6.29 9.44 -18.79
C ALA A 294 5.85 10.86 -19.20
N GLU A 295 4.57 11.16 -19.07
CA GLU A 295 4.00 12.49 -19.31
C GLU A 295 4.18 13.46 -18.12
N GLY A 296 4.76 13.02 -17.01
CA GLY A 296 4.91 13.81 -15.78
C GLY A 296 3.60 14.09 -15.03
N LYS A 297 2.50 13.38 -15.39
CA LYS A 297 1.20 13.51 -14.75
C LYS A 297 1.04 12.66 -13.48
N LEU A 298 1.89 11.67 -13.32
CA LEU A 298 1.92 10.79 -12.16
C LEU A 298 3.36 10.72 -11.63
N VAL A 299 3.56 11.22 -10.43
CA VAL A 299 4.84 11.19 -9.71
C VAL A 299 4.78 10.18 -8.57
N ALA A 300 5.89 9.51 -8.33
CA ALA A 300 6.05 8.57 -7.24
C ALA A 300 7.16 9.06 -6.30
N LYS A 301 6.96 8.79 -5.02
CA LYS A 301 7.96 9.05 -3.97
C LYS A 301 8.12 7.80 -3.12
N GLU A 302 9.36 7.39 -2.98
CA GLU A 302 9.75 6.24 -2.17
C GLU A 302 10.52 6.74 -0.92
N HIS A 303 10.17 6.18 0.24
CA HIS A 303 10.93 6.35 1.47
C HIS A 303 11.75 5.08 1.68
N VAL A 304 13.05 5.17 1.44
CA VAL A 304 13.97 4.03 1.46
C VAL A 304 14.69 4.00 2.81
N VAL A 305 14.52 2.91 3.56
CA VAL A 305 15.33 2.59 4.74
C VAL A 305 16.34 1.51 4.35
N LYS A 306 17.58 1.59 4.80
CA LYS A 306 18.64 0.61 4.48
C LYS A 306 18.83 -0.39 5.62
N GLY A 307 19.16 -1.63 5.25
CA GLY A 307 19.49 -2.72 6.19
C GLY A 307 18.26 -3.53 6.57
N ILE A 308 18.28 -4.83 6.24
CA ILE A 308 17.16 -5.76 6.52
C ILE A 308 16.90 -5.88 8.02
N GLU A 309 17.91 -5.72 8.88
CA GLU A 309 17.85 -5.78 10.34
C GLU A 309 16.91 -4.74 10.95
N HIS A 310 16.61 -3.66 10.21
CA HIS A 310 15.70 -2.58 10.63
C HIS A 310 14.24 -2.85 10.28
N PHE A 311 13.91 -4.05 9.77
CA PHE A 311 12.55 -4.39 9.37
C PHE A 311 11.48 -4.11 10.43
N PRO A 312 11.63 -4.52 11.72
CA PRO A 312 10.60 -4.30 12.72
C PRO A 312 10.30 -2.81 12.96
N GLU A 313 11.34 -2.00 13.10
CA GLU A 313 11.22 -0.56 13.35
C GLU A 313 10.68 0.16 12.12
N THR A 314 11.13 -0.25 10.91
CA THR A 314 10.65 0.32 9.65
C THR A 314 9.17 0.03 9.44
N LEU A 315 8.70 -1.17 9.79
CA LEU A 315 7.27 -1.49 9.69
C LEU A 315 6.41 -0.57 10.59
N LEU A 316 6.91 -0.23 11.78
CA LEU A 316 6.21 0.65 12.73
C LEU A 316 6.05 2.08 12.20
N MET A 317 6.95 2.56 11.35
CA MET A 317 6.83 3.89 10.73
C MET A 317 5.49 4.08 9.99
N LEU A 318 4.91 3.00 9.45
CA LEU A 318 3.60 3.05 8.80
C LEU A 318 2.48 3.40 9.77
N PHE A 319 2.50 2.81 10.97
CA PHE A 319 1.47 3.00 11.99
C PHE A 319 1.64 4.32 12.74
N ASN A 320 2.88 4.82 12.83
CA ASN A 320 3.20 6.12 13.43
C ASN A 320 2.99 7.28 12.44
N GLY A 321 2.78 6.97 11.14
CA GLY A 321 2.66 7.98 10.09
C GLY A 321 3.95 8.76 9.85
N GLU A 322 5.10 8.11 9.93
CA GLU A 322 6.43 8.73 9.75
C GLU A 322 6.91 8.67 8.30
N ASN A 323 6.40 7.71 7.50
CA ASN A 323 6.77 7.62 6.09
C ASN A 323 6.06 8.66 5.23
N MET A 324 6.71 9.03 4.12
CA MET A 324 6.11 9.81 3.02
C MET A 324 6.25 9.00 1.74
N GLY A 325 5.14 8.81 1.02
CA GLY A 325 5.12 7.92 -0.15
C GLY A 325 5.22 6.44 0.21
N LYS A 326 5.77 5.65 -0.71
CA LYS A 326 5.97 4.21 -0.54
C LYS A 326 7.16 3.92 0.37
N LEU A 327 6.92 3.19 1.47
CA LEU A 327 7.98 2.73 2.36
C LEU A 327 8.56 1.42 1.84
N VAL A 328 9.87 1.40 1.63
CA VAL A 328 10.63 0.22 1.20
C VAL A 328 11.88 0.03 2.05
N LEU A 329 12.27 -1.21 2.24
CA LEU A 329 13.49 -1.58 2.91
C LEU A 329 14.50 -2.04 1.85
N LYS A 330 15.66 -1.37 1.75
CA LYS A 330 16.75 -1.79 0.87
C LYS A 330 17.59 -2.84 1.58
N VAL A 331 17.73 -3.99 0.94
CA VAL A 331 18.60 -5.06 1.42
C VAL A 331 20.04 -4.76 0.97
N GLU A 332 20.95 -4.63 1.90
CA GLU A 332 22.36 -4.37 1.58
C GLU A 332 23.07 -5.67 1.15
N ALA A 333 23.94 -5.55 0.16
CA ALA A 333 24.86 -6.63 -0.21
C ALA A 333 25.84 -6.90 0.95
N ASP A 334 26.36 -8.13 1.04
CA ASP A 334 27.44 -8.46 1.99
C ASP A 334 28.74 -7.81 1.58
#